data_b88764bf74652fb30de8714c7e1ff4ef
#
_entry.id   b88764bf74652fb30de8714c7e1ff4ef
#
_cell.length_a   1.000
_cell.length_b   1.000
_cell.length_c   1.000
_cell.angle_alpha   90.00
_cell.angle_beta   90.00
_cell.angle_gamma   90.00
#
_symmetry.space_group_name_H-M   'P 1'
#
loop_
_entity.id
_entity.type
_entity.pdbx_description
1 polymer ?
#
loop_
_entity_poly.entity_id
_entity_poly.type
_entity_poly.pdbx_seq_one_letter_code
_entity_poly.pdbx_strand_id
1 'polypeptide(L)'
;MNVSLSDVGLSALEAGGHVLVTGGPGSGKTTLALLKAQRQIASLEPGQEVLFLSFSRAAVRQVLLRCQDILTAGERRQIAVRTYHAFCMDILRSHGRLLNGKPPTILFPGPERLAMAQYDGDWAEEVQRLALKEGRYAFSAFADSAAALLTRASSVRELISEMYPIVILDEFQDTDNAQWALVQQLALDSTLVTLADPDQRIFDYEADIDPRRLDQYRAAFSPDEFDFGGTNHRSPNANILSFADAVMTNEVLPSTSDVKQLSTYPGNHDASVHAAVTWMMSQFRKAGIEHPSVAVLGRSNGYVGDISLMLGREHTYKQRTLNPVEHHVVWDAELTATAAQVVASILEWPLHDVTTAAATTLDCIADFYDMKNAEHPSESAQKKAASYRAAASNVRAGKEPRPAAAKAVKRACGAGLGFSGNAIDDWLTARAILESSDKLAELFTAARFVRLFRATDEIGGQLTAQWAESGTYKGARIIVQRALNMGKLLATETAPRGVVLMTLHKSKGKEFDGVVIVEGQYAGAFFNEKREKPPFAATRRLLRVGITRARHQVVLVRPSTAPPLTCPPAAEGPAA
;
A
#
# COMPACT_ATOMS: atom_id res chain seq x y z
N MET A 1 -2.57 -29.29 11.41
CA MET A 1 -3.97 -29.39 10.88
C MET A 1 -4.00 -30.39 9.75
N ASN A 2 -4.93 -31.37 9.77
CA ASN A 2 -5.17 -32.20 8.59
C ASN A 2 -5.96 -31.32 7.59
N VAL A 3 -5.26 -30.76 6.60
CA VAL A 3 -5.90 -30.06 5.49
C VAL A 3 -6.40 -31.12 4.52
N SER A 4 -7.72 -31.30 4.39
CA SER A 4 -8.29 -32.16 3.35
C SER A 4 -8.27 -31.40 2.04
N LEU A 5 -7.46 -31.86 1.08
CA LEU A 5 -7.48 -31.34 -0.28
C LEU A 5 -8.56 -32.05 -1.10
N SER A 6 -9.15 -31.33 -2.06
CA SER A 6 -9.98 -31.92 -3.11
C SER A 6 -9.14 -32.77 -4.07
N ASP A 7 -9.77 -33.59 -4.90
CA ASP A 7 -9.07 -34.38 -5.92
C ASP A 7 -8.25 -33.49 -6.86
N VAL A 8 -8.78 -32.31 -7.22
CA VAL A 8 -8.06 -31.29 -8.00
C VAL A 8 -6.84 -30.79 -7.22
N GLY A 9 -6.99 -30.56 -5.90
CA GLY A 9 -5.88 -30.14 -5.05
C GLY A 9 -4.79 -31.22 -4.92
N LEU A 10 -5.16 -32.48 -4.85
CA LEU A 10 -4.20 -33.60 -4.82
C LEU A 10 -3.44 -33.70 -6.15
N SER A 11 -4.14 -33.60 -7.27
CA SER A 11 -3.52 -33.60 -8.61
C SER A 11 -2.56 -32.41 -8.78
N ALA A 12 -2.96 -31.21 -8.37
CA ALA A 12 -2.10 -30.02 -8.41
C ALA A 12 -0.86 -30.14 -7.51
N LEU A 13 -1.00 -30.83 -6.37
CA LEU A 13 0.12 -31.09 -5.46
C LEU A 13 1.17 -32.02 -6.07
N GLU A 14 0.75 -32.98 -6.92
CA GLU A 14 1.60 -33.98 -7.57
C GLU A 14 2.17 -33.53 -8.91
N ALA A 15 1.55 -32.55 -9.56
CA ALA A 15 2.00 -32.03 -10.85
C ALA A 15 3.47 -31.61 -10.83
N GLY A 16 4.21 -31.98 -11.87
CA GLY A 16 5.60 -31.54 -12.10
C GLY A 16 5.64 -30.33 -13.04
N GLY A 17 6.81 -29.72 -13.20
CA GLY A 17 6.97 -28.58 -14.12
C GLY A 17 6.24 -27.30 -13.67
N HIS A 18 5.94 -26.43 -14.64
CA HIS A 18 5.20 -25.19 -14.36
C HIS A 18 3.72 -25.50 -14.09
N VAL A 19 3.17 -24.85 -13.07
CA VAL A 19 1.79 -25.05 -12.63
C VAL A 19 1.06 -23.73 -12.57
N LEU A 20 -0.19 -23.69 -13.04
CA LEU A 20 -1.11 -22.56 -12.91
C LEU A 20 -2.34 -22.99 -12.09
N VAL A 21 -2.53 -22.36 -10.95
CA VAL A 21 -3.69 -22.58 -10.08
C VAL A 21 -4.59 -21.36 -10.11
N THR A 22 -5.79 -21.51 -10.64
CA THR A 22 -6.82 -20.46 -10.63
C THR A 22 -7.89 -20.74 -9.58
N GLY A 23 -8.62 -19.70 -9.17
CA GLY A 23 -9.76 -19.85 -8.26
C GLY A 23 -10.06 -18.57 -7.49
N GLY A 24 -11.25 -18.51 -6.92
CA GLY A 24 -11.75 -17.35 -6.17
C GLY A 24 -11.01 -17.06 -4.86
N PRO A 25 -11.40 -15.98 -4.16
CA PRO A 25 -10.83 -15.64 -2.85
C PRO A 25 -11.12 -16.75 -1.84
N GLY A 26 -10.09 -17.19 -1.12
CA GLY A 26 -10.25 -18.22 -0.10
C GLY A 26 -10.37 -19.65 -0.61
N SER A 27 -10.20 -19.92 -1.91
CA SER A 27 -10.26 -21.28 -2.49
C SER A 27 -9.11 -22.22 -2.06
N GLY A 28 -8.15 -21.73 -1.28
CA GLY A 28 -7.05 -22.56 -0.78
C GLY A 28 -5.77 -22.53 -1.61
N LYS A 29 -5.67 -21.71 -2.67
CA LYS A 29 -4.48 -21.60 -3.55
C LYS A 29 -3.17 -21.44 -2.78
N THR A 30 -3.11 -20.47 -1.86
CA THR A 30 -1.90 -20.24 -1.06
C THR A 30 -1.56 -21.42 -0.15
N THR A 31 -2.57 -22.09 0.40
CA THR A 31 -2.40 -23.31 1.21
C THR A 31 -1.82 -24.44 0.37
N LEU A 32 -2.37 -24.67 -0.83
CA LEU A 32 -1.83 -25.64 -1.78
C LEU A 32 -0.37 -25.35 -2.13
N ALA A 33 -0.06 -24.09 -2.46
CA ALA A 33 1.30 -23.69 -2.82
C ALA A 33 2.30 -23.96 -1.69
N LEU A 34 1.91 -23.71 -0.43
CA LEU A 34 2.75 -24.01 0.73
C LEU A 34 2.89 -25.51 0.98
N LEU A 35 1.85 -26.32 0.78
CA LEU A 35 1.95 -27.78 0.84
C LEU A 35 2.82 -28.35 -0.28
N LYS A 36 2.73 -27.77 -1.49
CA LYS A 36 3.62 -28.13 -2.60
C LYS A 36 5.06 -27.75 -2.29
N ALA A 37 5.30 -26.55 -1.75
CA ALA A 37 6.62 -26.13 -1.26
C ALA A 37 7.15 -27.09 -0.18
N GLN A 38 6.33 -27.50 0.77
CA GLN A 38 6.70 -28.43 1.83
C GLN A 38 7.22 -29.77 1.26
N ARG A 39 6.52 -30.33 0.26
CA ARG A 39 6.99 -31.56 -0.40
C ARG A 39 8.32 -31.37 -1.13
N GLN A 40 8.48 -30.23 -1.78
CA GLN A 40 9.69 -29.92 -2.55
C GLN A 40 10.90 -29.63 -1.66
N ILE A 41 10.70 -29.04 -0.49
CA ILE A 41 11.77 -28.78 0.50
C ILE A 41 12.55 -30.04 0.83
N ALA A 42 11.89 -31.21 0.86
CA ALA A 42 12.55 -32.48 1.14
C ALA A 42 13.60 -32.89 0.07
N SER A 43 13.53 -32.32 -1.13
CA SER A 43 14.44 -32.58 -2.24
C SER A 43 15.45 -31.45 -2.49
N LEU A 44 15.38 -30.35 -1.73
CA LEU A 44 16.31 -29.22 -1.87
C LEU A 44 17.69 -29.55 -1.30
N GLU A 45 18.72 -29.07 -1.98
CA GLU A 45 20.08 -29.12 -1.48
C GLU A 45 20.35 -28.08 -0.37
N PRO A 46 21.38 -28.27 0.45
CA PRO A 46 21.76 -27.30 1.46
C PRO A 46 22.04 -25.92 0.84
N GLY A 47 21.35 -24.89 1.30
CA GLY A 47 21.45 -23.51 0.79
C GLY A 47 20.41 -23.14 -0.25
N GLN A 48 19.62 -24.11 -0.75
CA GLN A 48 18.48 -23.84 -1.61
C GLN A 48 17.23 -23.50 -0.81
N GLU A 49 16.40 -22.64 -1.37
CA GLU A 49 15.13 -22.19 -0.80
C GLU A 49 14.04 -22.17 -1.87
N VAL A 50 12.79 -22.28 -1.43
CA VAL A 50 11.62 -21.93 -2.27
C VAL A 50 11.39 -20.43 -2.20
N LEU A 51 11.40 -19.75 -3.33
CA LEU A 51 11.06 -18.33 -3.40
C LEU A 51 9.55 -18.13 -3.52
N PHE A 52 8.96 -17.36 -2.62
CA PHE A 52 7.56 -16.96 -2.69
C PHE A 52 7.48 -15.45 -2.96
N LEU A 53 7.02 -15.07 -4.16
CA LEU A 53 6.84 -13.68 -4.56
C LEU A 53 5.38 -13.27 -4.45
N SER A 54 5.13 -12.14 -3.82
CA SER A 54 3.81 -11.56 -3.69
C SER A 54 3.84 -10.04 -3.93
N PHE A 55 2.67 -9.43 -4.22
CA PHE A 55 2.56 -8.03 -4.59
C PHE A 55 2.76 -7.06 -3.43
N SER A 56 2.29 -7.43 -2.25
CA SER A 56 2.25 -6.51 -1.13
C SER A 56 2.87 -7.10 0.13
N ARG A 57 3.38 -6.23 1.00
CA ARG A 57 3.87 -6.62 2.32
C ARG A 57 2.78 -7.25 3.20
N ALA A 58 1.53 -6.81 3.02
CA ALA A 58 0.39 -7.42 3.71
C ALA A 58 0.20 -8.88 3.29
N ALA A 59 0.28 -9.16 1.98
CA ALA A 59 0.20 -10.51 1.45
C ALA A 59 1.40 -11.37 1.90
N VAL A 60 2.63 -10.86 1.82
CA VAL A 60 3.84 -11.51 2.35
C VAL A 60 3.62 -11.92 3.81
N ARG A 61 3.09 -11.03 4.63
CA ARG A 61 2.81 -11.35 6.02
C ARG A 61 1.76 -12.45 6.19
N GLN A 62 0.67 -12.41 5.43
CA GLN A 62 -0.34 -13.47 5.47
C GLN A 62 0.25 -14.83 5.11
N VAL A 63 1.14 -14.85 4.11
CA VAL A 63 1.88 -16.06 3.75
C VAL A 63 2.76 -16.53 4.90
N LEU A 64 3.53 -15.63 5.53
CA LEU A 64 4.38 -15.97 6.68
C LEU A 64 3.58 -16.52 7.88
N LEU A 65 2.39 -15.96 8.17
CA LEU A 65 1.51 -16.51 9.21
C LEU A 65 1.03 -17.91 8.84
N ARG A 66 0.63 -18.15 7.59
CA ARG A 66 0.24 -19.48 7.12
C ARG A 66 1.40 -20.47 7.13
N CYS A 67 2.62 -20.02 6.85
CA CYS A 67 3.80 -20.85 7.02
C CYS A 67 3.95 -21.33 8.47
N GLN A 68 3.57 -20.52 9.47
CA GLN A 68 3.60 -20.94 10.87
C GLN A 68 2.60 -22.06 11.18
N ASP A 69 1.46 -22.05 10.51
CA ASP A 69 0.39 -23.04 10.71
C ASP A 69 0.65 -24.37 9.99
N ILE A 70 1.36 -24.33 8.84
CA ILE A 70 1.54 -25.48 7.94
C ILE A 70 2.93 -26.10 8.07
N LEU A 71 3.98 -25.29 8.26
CA LEU A 71 5.37 -25.71 8.17
C LEU A 71 6.05 -25.77 9.52
N THR A 72 6.96 -26.71 9.69
CA THR A 72 7.86 -26.79 10.82
C THR A 72 8.87 -25.62 10.85
N ALA A 73 9.52 -25.39 11.98
CA ALA A 73 10.55 -24.35 12.10
C ALA A 73 11.74 -24.56 11.16
N GLY A 74 12.07 -25.81 10.84
CA GLY A 74 13.11 -26.18 9.87
C GLY A 74 12.70 -25.81 8.44
N GLU A 75 11.52 -26.25 8.01
CA GLU A 75 10.99 -26.00 6.67
C GLU A 75 10.80 -24.49 6.40
N ARG A 76 10.37 -23.71 7.41
CA ARG A 76 10.22 -22.25 7.27
C ARG A 76 11.51 -21.52 6.92
N ARG A 77 12.68 -22.07 7.28
CA ARG A 77 13.98 -21.47 6.92
C ARG A 77 14.35 -21.69 5.47
N GLN A 78 13.68 -22.61 4.81
CA GLN A 78 13.90 -22.95 3.39
C GLN A 78 12.84 -22.32 2.48
N ILE A 79 12.06 -21.33 2.99
CA ILE A 79 11.14 -20.52 2.19
C ILE A 79 11.47 -19.04 2.35
N ALA A 80 11.89 -18.42 1.26
CA ALA A 80 12.11 -16.99 1.17
C ALA A 80 10.83 -16.29 0.68
N VAL A 81 10.07 -15.65 1.58
CA VAL A 81 8.87 -14.88 1.22
C VAL A 81 9.24 -13.42 1.00
N ARG A 82 9.04 -12.89 -0.22
CA ARG A 82 9.44 -11.54 -0.64
C ARG A 82 8.32 -10.85 -1.43
N THR A 83 8.37 -9.51 -1.47
CA THR A 83 7.66 -8.78 -2.53
C THR A 83 8.52 -8.75 -3.79
N TYR A 84 7.90 -8.60 -4.99
CA TYR A 84 8.63 -8.40 -6.23
C TYR A 84 9.68 -7.29 -6.13
N HIS A 85 9.32 -6.13 -5.58
CA HIS A 85 10.24 -5.01 -5.42
C HIS A 85 11.41 -5.31 -4.47
N ALA A 86 11.16 -6.02 -3.36
CA ALA A 86 12.23 -6.38 -2.44
C ALA A 86 13.22 -7.37 -3.09
N PHE A 87 12.71 -8.35 -3.84
CA PHE A 87 13.53 -9.30 -4.58
C PHE A 87 14.37 -8.61 -5.67
N CYS A 88 13.75 -7.76 -6.49
CA CYS A 88 14.48 -6.99 -7.50
C CYS A 88 15.54 -6.07 -6.87
N MET A 89 15.22 -5.42 -5.75
CA MET A 89 16.17 -4.58 -5.03
C MET A 89 17.39 -5.37 -4.55
N ASP A 90 17.19 -6.58 -4.02
CA ASP A 90 18.29 -7.43 -3.56
C ASP A 90 19.20 -7.83 -4.73
N ILE A 91 18.63 -8.18 -5.89
CA ILE A 91 19.36 -8.46 -7.13
C ILE A 91 20.17 -7.23 -7.58
N LEU A 92 19.54 -6.07 -7.64
CA LEU A 92 20.17 -4.84 -8.12
C LEU A 92 21.28 -4.35 -7.18
N ARG A 93 21.09 -4.46 -5.87
CA ARG A 93 22.11 -4.09 -4.87
C ARG A 93 23.33 -4.99 -4.96
N SER A 94 23.13 -6.29 -5.20
CA SER A 94 24.20 -7.26 -5.27
C SER A 94 24.92 -7.26 -6.62
N HIS A 95 24.17 -7.14 -7.70
CA HIS A 95 24.67 -7.38 -9.05
C HIS A 95 24.48 -6.22 -10.04
N GLY A 96 23.79 -5.14 -9.66
CA GLY A 96 23.46 -4.02 -10.55
C GLY A 96 24.68 -3.37 -11.22
N ARG A 97 25.87 -3.46 -10.60
CA ARG A 97 27.12 -3.02 -11.21
C ARG A 97 27.40 -3.66 -12.57
N LEU A 98 26.88 -4.87 -12.81
CA LEU A 98 27.08 -5.59 -14.10
C LEU A 98 26.34 -4.91 -15.27
N LEU A 99 25.33 -4.08 -15.00
CA LEU A 99 24.62 -3.36 -16.07
C LEU A 99 25.43 -2.18 -16.63
N ASN A 100 26.23 -1.49 -15.81
CA ASN A 100 26.82 -0.20 -16.17
C ASN A 100 28.23 0.04 -15.60
N GLY A 101 28.79 -0.89 -14.85
CA GLY A 101 30.11 -0.78 -14.22
C GLY A 101 30.18 0.10 -12.95
N LYS A 102 29.05 0.75 -12.55
CA LYS A 102 29.00 1.66 -11.41
C LYS A 102 28.40 1.01 -10.16
N PRO A 103 28.76 1.44 -8.94
CA PRO A 103 28.12 0.98 -7.73
C PRO A 103 26.62 1.28 -7.75
N PRO A 104 25.76 0.31 -7.44
CA PRO A 104 24.32 0.49 -7.46
C PRO A 104 23.86 1.44 -6.35
N THR A 105 23.00 2.37 -6.68
CA THR A 105 22.33 3.28 -5.76
C THR A 105 20.82 3.17 -5.94
N ILE A 106 20.10 3.04 -4.86
CA ILE A 106 18.63 2.86 -4.86
C ILE A 106 17.94 4.20 -4.68
N LEU A 107 17.08 4.55 -5.61
CA LEU A 107 16.18 5.69 -5.51
C LEU A 107 14.80 5.20 -5.03
N PHE A 108 14.52 5.43 -3.75
CA PHE A 108 13.28 4.98 -3.11
C PHE A 108 12.05 5.80 -3.56
N PRO A 109 10.82 5.30 -3.37
CA PRO A 109 9.60 5.93 -3.90
C PRO A 109 9.43 7.42 -3.59
N GLY A 110 9.74 7.86 -2.37
CA GLY A 110 9.62 9.27 -1.99
C GLY A 110 10.56 10.19 -2.78
N PRO A 111 11.90 9.98 -2.70
CA PRO A 111 12.87 10.67 -3.53
C PRO A 111 12.62 10.56 -5.03
N GLU A 112 12.14 9.42 -5.51
CA GLU A 112 11.81 9.23 -6.93
C GLU A 112 10.66 10.14 -7.36
N ARG A 113 9.56 10.17 -6.60
CA ARG A 113 8.41 11.03 -6.92
C ARG A 113 8.77 12.52 -6.89
N LEU A 114 9.62 12.93 -5.95
CA LEU A 114 10.12 14.31 -5.93
C LEU A 114 10.98 14.61 -7.14
N ALA A 115 11.88 13.71 -7.52
CA ALA A 115 12.71 13.86 -8.72
C ALA A 115 11.84 13.93 -9.98
N MET A 116 10.83 13.06 -10.10
CA MET A 116 9.86 13.06 -11.18
C MET A 116 9.08 14.39 -11.26
N ALA A 117 8.61 14.91 -10.12
CA ALA A 117 7.85 16.16 -10.07
C ALA A 117 8.70 17.40 -10.44
N GLN A 118 10.02 17.28 -10.36
CA GLN A 118 10.98 18.36 -10.66
C GLN A 118 11.64 18.23 -12.04
N TYR A 119 11.37 17.15 -12.76
CA TYR A 119 11.95 16.86 -14.06
C TYR A 119 11.03 17.31 -15.20
N ASP A 120 11.56 18.15 -16.09
CA ASP A 120 10.84 18.68 -17.25
C ASP A 120 11.08 17.83 -18.51
N GLY A 121 10.77 16.54 -18.46
CA GLY A 121 10.98 15.63 -19.58
C GLY A 121 10.22 14.33 -19.42
N ASP A 122 10.47 13.36 -20.29
CA ASP A 122 9.93 12.02 -20.14
C ASP A 122 10.65 11.29 -18.98
N TRP A 123 9.89 11.03 -17.91
CA TRP A 123 10.43 10.38 -16.71
C TRP A 123 10.85 8.93 -16.98
N ALA A 124 10.20 8.22 -17.90
CA ALA A 124 10.56 6.85 -18.23
C ALA A 124 11.93 6.79 -18.92
N GLU A 125 12.23 7.75 -19.82
CA GLU A 125 13.55 7.88 -20.43
C GLU A 125 14.63 8.27 -19.39
N GLU A 126 14.30 9.18 -18.47
CA GLU A 126 15.23 9.59 -17.42
C GLU A 126 15.57 8.45 -16.47
N VAL A 127 14.59 7.65 -16.06
CA VAL A 127 14.81 6.48 -15.20
C VAL A 127 15.76 5.47 -15.87
N GLN A 128 15.59 5.22 -17.17
CA GLN A 128 16.51 4.37 -17.92
C GLN A 128 17.92 4.98 -18.00
N ARG A 129 18.01 6.28 -18.23
CA ARG A 129 19.29 7.01 -18.23
C ARG A 129 20.00 6.92 -16.86
N LEU A 130 19.26 7.14 -15.77
CA LEU A 130 19.77 7.03 -14.40
C LEU A 130 20.32 5.63 -14.12
N ALA A 131 19.58 4.59 -14.50
CA ALA A 131 20.01 3.20 -14.33
C ALA A 131 21.28 2.90 -15.16
N LEU A 132 21.26 3.20 -16.46
CA LEU A 132 22.35 2.82 -17.37
C LEU A 132 23.58 3.73 -17.29
N LYS A 133 23.42 5.03 -16.98
CA LYS A 133 24.52 6.00 -16.98
C LYS A 133 25.06 6.30 -15.59
N GLU A 134 24.23 6.21 -14.55
CA GLU A 134 24.62 6.61 -13.20
C GLU A 134 24.65 5.45 -12.20
N GLY A 135 24.05 4.30 -12.50
CA GLY A 135 23.87 3.19 -11.56
C GLY A 135 22.84 3.51 -10.46
N ARG A 136 21.93 4.44 -10.77
CA ARG A 136 20.84 4.83 -9.88
C ARG A 136 19.55 4.15 -10.34
N TYR A 137 19.07 3.22 -9.53
CA TYR A 137 17.90 2.42 -9.84
C TYR A 137 16.68 3.02 -9.16
N ALA A 138 15.75 3.55 -9.95
CA ALA A 138 14.47 4.05 -9.48
C ALA A 138 13.54 2.91 -9.09
N PHE A 139 12.74 3.11 -8.03
CA PHE A 139 11.84 2.08 -7.51
C PHE A 139 10.84 1.58 -8.56
N SER A 140 10.29 2.48 -9.37
CA SER A 140 9.38 2.15 -10.47
C SER A 140 10.01 1.25 -11.55
N ALA A 141 11.33 1.25 -11.70
CA ALA A 141 12.06 0.48 -12.70
C ALA A 141 12.86 -0.69 -12.12
N PHE A 142 12.60 -1.11 -10.90
CA PHE A 142 13.32 -2.24 -10.30
C PHE A 142 13.13 -3.54 -11.09
N ALA A 143 11.90 -3.84 -11.49
CA ALA A 143 11.59 -5.07 -12.21
C ALA A 143 12.23 -5.07 -13.61
N ASP A 144 12.12 -3.95 -14.36
CA ASP A 144 12.77 -3.79 -15.66
C ASP A 144 14.28 -3.94 -15.58
N SER A 145 14.90 -3.25 -14.60
CA SER A 145 16.34 -3.29 -14.42
C SER A 145 16.83 -4.68 -13.98
N ALA A 146 16.07 -5.36 -13.13
CA ALA A 146 16.39 -6.73 -12.73
C ALA A 146 16.23 -7.72 -13.90
N ALA A 147 15.15 -7.62 -14.68
CA ALA A 147 14.94 -8.43 -15.87
C ALA A 147 16.06 -8.21 -16.89
N ALA A 148 16.44 -6.95 -17.16
CA ALA A 148 17.55 -6.61 -18.06
C ALA A 148 18.90 -7.17 -17.57
N LEU A 149 19.13 -7.16 -16.26
CA LEU A 149 20.32 -7.75 -15.66
C LEU A 149 20.37 -9.26 -15.88
N LEU A 150 19.27 -9.97 -15.58
CA LEU A 150 19.20 -11.44 -15.75
C LEU A 150 19.29 -11.86 -17.22
N THR A 151 18.75 -11.05 -18.13
CA THR A 151 18.90 -11.28 -19.57
C THR A 151 20.36 -11.12 -20.01
N ARG A 152 21.07 -10.12 -19.49
CA ARG A 152 22.45 -9.80 -19.90
C ARG A 152 23.49 -10.68 -19.21
N ALA A 153 23.23 -11.12 -18.00
CA ALA A 153 24.16 -11.89 -17.16
C ALA A 153 23.55 -13.27 -16.82
N SER A 154 23.67 -14.24 -17.74
CA SER A 154 23.15 -15.60 -17.54
C SER A 154 23.69 -16.25 -16.27
N SER A 155 24.96 -16.01 -15.92
CA SER A 155 25.55 -16.53 -14.69
C SER A 155 24.88 -16.04 -13.41
N VAL A 156 24.33 -14.81 -13.40
CA VAL A 156 23.55 -14.31 -12.26
C VAL A 156 22.19 -14.99 -12.24
N ARG A 157 21.57 -15.19 -13.40
CA ARG A 157 20.29 -15.91 -13.51
C ARG A 157 20.43 -17.35 -13.01
N GLU A 158 21.45 -18.07 -13.49
CA GLU A 158 21.78 -19.42 -13.06
C GLU A 158 22.02 -19.49 -11.53
N LEU A 159 22.79 -18.57 -10.97
CA LEU A 159 23.00 -18.48 -9.52
C LEU A 159 21.70 -18.28 -8.73
N ILE A 160 20.79 -17.43 -9.23
CA ILE A 160 19.48 -17.21 -8.61
C ILE A 160 18.62 -18.47 -8.70
N SER A 161 18.63 -19.16 -9.82
CA SER A 161 17.86 -20.40 -10.01
C SER A 161 18.44 -21.57 -9.22
N GLU A 162 19.76 -21.63 -9.07
CA GLU A 162 20.40 -22.57 -8.14
C GLU A 162 19.95 -22.32 -6.69
N MET A 163 19.84 -21.06 -6.27
CA MET A 163 19.35 -20.70 -4.94
C MET A 163 17.83 -20.94 -4.82
N TYR A 164 17.08 -20.64 -5.85
CA TYR A 164 15.62 -20.73 -5.89
C TYR A 164 15.12 -21.62 -7.04
N PRO A 165 15.28 -22.94 -6.96
CA PRO A 165 14.85 -23.86 -8.03
C PRO A 165 13.33 -23.86 -8.24
N ILE A 166 12.59 -23.36 -7.23
CA ILE A 166 11.13 -23.26 -7.26
C ILE A 166 10.72 -21.84 -6.88
N VAL A 167 9.90 -21.23 -7.73
CA VAL A 167 9.37 -19.89 -7.53
C VAL A 167 7.84 -19.94 -7.51
N ILE A 168 7.24 -19.52 -6.40
CA ILE A 168 5.80 -19.37 -6.24
C ILE A 168 5.43 -17.92 -6.52
N LEU A 169 4.49 -17.69 -7.44
CA LEU A 169 4.00 -16.38 -7.84
C LEU A 169 2.56 -16.22 -7.36
N ASP A 170 2.32 -15.29 -6.43
CA ASP A 170 0.99 -15.00 -5.89
C ASP A 170 0.36 -13.79 -6.57
N GLU A 171 -0.97 -13.78 -6.70
CA GLU A 171 -1.75 -12.70 -7.34
C GLU A 171 -1.28 -12.37 -8.78
N PHE A 172 -0.88 -13.38 -9.53
CA PHE A 172 -0.20 -13.21 -10.81
C PHE A 172 -1.00 -12.42 -11.86
N GLN A 173 -2.33 -12.36 -11.75
CA GLN A 173 -3.20 -11.57 -12.63
C GLN A 173 -2.92 -10.06 -12.58
N ASP A 174 -2.26 -9.56 -11.53
CA ASP A 174 -1.91 -8.15 -11.37
C ASP A 174 -0.45 -7.83 -11.79
N THR A 175 0.25 -8.79 -12.38
CA THR A 175 1.64 -8.63 -12.81
C THR A 175 1.76 -7.62 -13.95
N ASP A 176 2.55 -6.57 -13.78
CA ASP A 176 2.86 -5.59 -14.81
C ASP A 176 3.84 -6.14 -15.87
N ASN A 177 4.11 -5.36 -16.91
CA ASN A 177 4.98 -5.80 -18.01
C ASN A 177 6.42 -6.02 -17.56
N ALA A 178 6.94 -5.22 -16.65
CA ALA A 178 8.30 -5.33 -16.12
C ALA A 178 8.47 -6.59 -15.26
N GLN A 179 7.49 -6.85 -14.39
CA GLN A 179 7.46 -8.06 -13.56
C GLN A 179 7.27 -9.31 -14.42
N TRP A 180 6.46 -9.21 -15.48
CA TRP A 180 6.33 -10.30 -16.46
C TRP A 180 7.67 -10.62 -17.13
N ALA A 181 8.42 -9.61 -17.57
CA ALA A 181 9.75 -9.79 -18.12
C ALA A 181 10.71 -10.48 -17.12
N LEU A 182 10.65 -10.11 -15.85
CA LEU A 182 11.40 -10.76 -14.78
C LEU A 182 11.01 -12.23 -14.62
N VAL A 183 9.70 -12.53 -14.59
CA VAL A 183 9.19 -13.90 -14.45
C VAL A 183 9.64 -14.77 -15.61
N GLN A 184 9.65 -14.25 -16.84
CA GLN A 184 10.17 -14.98 -18.01
C GLN A 184 11.65 -15.35 -17.84
N GLN A 185 12.48 -14.48 -17.23
CA GLN A 185 13.87 -14.81 -16.97
C GLN A 185 14.02 -15.89 -15.89
N LEU A 186 13.22 -15.82 -14.81
CA LEU A 186 13.24 -16.85 -13.76
C LEU A 186 12.78 -18.22 -14.26
N ALA A 187 11.79 -18.25 -15.16
CA ALA A 187 11.23 -19.46 -15.72
C ALA A 187 12.19 -20.25 -16.60
N LEU A 188 13.28 -19.65 -17.07
CA LEU A 188 14.26 -20.34 -17.90
C LEU A 188 14.98 -21.47 -17.13
N ASP A 189 15.19 -21.29 -15.85
CA ASP A 189 16.00 -22.20 -15.04
C ASP A 189 15.31 -22.62 -13.71
N SER A 190 14.15 -22.01 -13.36
CA SER A 190 13.37 -22.36 -12.15
C SER A 190 11.97 -22.85 -12.52
N THR A 191 11.41 -23.73 -11.70
CA THR A 191 10.02 -24.18 -11.83
C THR A 191 9.06 -23.16 -11.21
N LEU A 192 8.02 -22.78 -11.94
CA LEU A 192 7.02 -21.80 -11.48
C LEU A 192 5.76 -22.49 -10.95
N VAL A 193 5.28 -22.04 -9.79
CA VAL A 193 3.95 -22.36 -9.25
C VAL A 193 3.16 -21.06 -9.16
N THR A 194 2.26 -20.84 -10.11
CA THR A 194 1.56 -19.57 -10.29
C THR A 194 0.15 -19.63 -9.76
N LEU A 195 -0.19 -18.69 -8.89
CA LEU A 195 -1.50 -18.55 -8.27
C LEU A 195 -2.19 -17.30 -8.81
N ALA A 196 -3.41 -17.44 -9.31
CA ALA A 196 -4.16 -16.33 -9.87
C ALA A 196 -5.64 -16.36 -9.49
N ASP A 197 -6.23 -15.16 -9.40
CA ASP A 197 -7.67 -14.94 -9.28
C ASP A 197 -8.10 -13.91 -10.33
N PRO A 198 -8.60 -14.37 -11.49
CA PRO A 198 -9.00 -13.47 -12.57
C PRO A 198 -10.05 -12.42 -12.16
N ASP A 199 -10.89 -12.77 -11.18
CA ASP A 199 -11.98 -11.91 -10.69
C ASP A 199 -11.53 -10.87 -9.66
N GLN A 200 -10.31 -10.96 -9.14
CA GLN A 200 -9.71 -9.97 -8.22
C GLN A 200 -8.78 -8.98 -8.92
N ARG A 201 -8.84 -8.85 -10.22
CA ARG A 201 -8.08 -7.87 -10.98
C ARG A 201 -8.68 -6.47 -10.80
N ILE A 202 -8.02 -5.60 -10.03
CA ILE A 202 -8.50 -4.25 -9.69
C ILE A 202 -7.60 -3.13 -10.19
N PHE A 203 -6.49 -3.46 -10.85
CA PHE A 203 -5.52 -2.51 -11.40
C PHE A 203 -5.62 -2.35 -12.92
N ASP A 204 -6.77 -2.70 -13.53
CA ASP A 204 -7.02 -2.59 -14.98
C ASP A 204 -6.89 -1.17 -15.53
N TYR A 205 -6.83 -0.17 -14.66
CA TYR A 205 -6.60 1.23 -15.04
C TYR A 205 -5.12 1.57 -15.23
N GLU A 206 -4.22 0.70 -14.81
CA GLU A 206 -2.78 0.85 -15.02
C GLU A 206 -2.43 0.29 -16.41
N ALA A 207 -1.88 1.14 -17.28
CA ALA A 207 -1.60 0.79 -18.67
C ALA A 207 -0.59 -0.37 -18.82
N ASP A 208 0.22 -0.59 -17.80
CA ASP A 208 1.29 -1.59 -17.80
C ASP A 208 0.82 -3.00 -17.39
N ILE A 209 -0.44 -3.14 -16.97
CA ILE A 209 -1.03 -4.44 -16.62
C ILE A 209 -1.88 -4.96 -17.78
N ASP A 210 -1.35 -5.96 -18.51
CA ASP A 210 -2.07 -6.55 -19.64
C ASP A 210 -3.21 -7.46 -19.14
N PRO A 211 -4.46 -7.21 -19.56
CA PRO A 211 -5.61 -8.06 -19.25
C PRO A 211 -5.43 -9.52 -19.66
N ARG A 212 -4.59 -9.79 -20.66
CA ARG A 212 -4.30 -11.13 -21.18
C ARG A 212 -3.08 -11.78 -20.52
N ARG A 213 -2.65 -11.31 -19.33
CA ARG A 213 -1.45 -11.81 -18.66
C ARG A 213 -1.47 -13.33 -18.45
N LEU A 214 -2.61 -13.89 -18.07
CA LEU A 214 -2.76 -15.33 -17.91
C LEU A 214 -2.65 -16.09 -19.24
N ASP A 215 -3.16 -15.52 -20.33
CA ASP A 215 -3.04 -16.13 -21.65
C ASP A 215 -1.59 -16.09 -22.16
N GLN A 216 -0.87 -15.00 -21.86
CA GLN A 216 0.56 -14.92 -22.14
C GLN A 216 1.35 -15.97 -21.35
N TYR A 217 1.01 -16.20 -20.08
CA TYR A 217 1.62 -17.24 -19.26
C TYR A 217 1.39 -18.63 -19.83
N ARG A 218 0.15 -18.95 -20.23
CA ARG A 218 -0.22 -20.20 -20.88
C ARG A 218 0.57 -20.44 -22.17
N ALA A 219 0.62 -19.43 -23.01
CA ALA A 219 1.33 -19.50 -24.28
C ALA A 219 2.85 -19.66 -24.12
N ALA A 220 3.44 -19.04 -23.10
CA ALA A 220 4.87 -19.08 -22.88
C ALA A 220 5.36 -20.39 -22.23
N PHE A 221 4.59 -20.97 -21.32
CA PHE A 221 5.08 -22.04 -20.45
C PHE A 221 4.30 -23.34 -20.52
N SER A 222 3.11 -23.35 -21.17
CA SER A 222 2.24 -24.54 -21.26
C SER A 222 2.10 -25.28 -19.91
N PRO A 223 1.67 -24.57 -18.84
CA PRO A 223 1.63 -25.14 -17.49
C PRO A 223 0.55 -26.19 -17.34
N ASP A 224 0.69 -27.08 -16.35
CA ASP A 224 -0.44 -27.85 -15.84
C ASP A 224 -1.42 -26.94 -15.13
N GLU A 225 -2.69 -26.92 -15.56
CA GLU A 225 -3.70 -26.00 -15.04
C GLU A 225 -4.70 -26.67 -14.09
N PHE A 226 -4.97 -26.01 -12.97
CA PHE A 226 -5.91 -26.46 -11.95
C PHE A 226 -6.85 -25.34 -11.54
N ASP A 227 -8.14 -25.54 -11.73
CA ASP A 227 -9.14 -24.58 -11.30
C ASP A 227 -9.80 -25.02 -9.98
N PHE A 228 -9.63 -24.20 -8.96
CA PHE A 228 -10.22 -24.44 -7.63
C PHE A 228 -11.65 -23.89 -7.51
N GLY A 229 -12.18 -23.32 -8.60
CA GLY A 229 -13.55 -22.80 -8.65
C GLY A 229 -13.84 -21.72 -7.61
N GLY A 230 -15.12 -21.56 -7.29
CA GLY A 230 -15.62 -20.57 -6.34
C GLY A 230 -15.72 -21.05 -4.89
N THR A 231 -15.22 -22.24 -4.54
CA THR A 231 -15.29 -22.75 -3.16
C THR A 231 -14.44 -21.87 -2.24
N ASN A 232 -15.07 -21.21 -1.27
CA ASN A 232 -14.38 -20.32 -0.34
C ASN A 232 -14.20 -20.97 1.03
N HIS A 233 -13.00 -21.41 1.34
CA HIS A 233 -12.63 -21.94 2.66
C HIS A 233 -12.19 -20.85 3.66
N ARG A 234 -12.00 -19.60 3.19
CA ARG A 234 -11.44 -18.49 3.98
C ARG A 234 -12.50 -17.71 4.73
N SER A 235 -13.65 -17.50 4.11
CA SER A 235 -14.78 -16.84 4.75
C SER A 235 -15.75 -17.92 5.23
N PRO A 236 -15.98 -18.06 6.54
CA PRO A 236 -17.03 -18.94 7.03
C PRO A 236 -18.42 -18.48 6.58
N ASN A 237 -18.49 -17.34 5.89
CA ASN A 237 -19.72 -16.67 5.51
C ASN A 237 -19.91 -16.65 3.99
N ALA A 238 -20.50 -17.74 3.46
CA ALA A 238 -20.88 -17.85 2.06
C ALA A 238 -21.83 -16.72 1.59
N ASN A 239 -22.58 -16.12 2.53
CA ASN A 239 -23.51 -15.02 2.22
C ASN A 239 -22.78 -13.73 1.80
N ILE A 240 -21.67 -13.41 2.47
CA ILE A 240 -20.85 -12.22 2.09
C ILE A 240 -20.28 -12.40 0.70
N LEU A 241 -19.80 -13.60 0.37
CA LEU A 241 -19.25 -13.89 -0.95
C LEU A 241 -20.34 -13.81 -2.03
N SER A 242 -21.48 -14.47 -1.82
CA SER A 242 -22.60 -14.44 -2.76
C SER A 242 -23.10 -13.00 -3.01
N PHE A 243 -23.14 -12.16 -1.96
CA PHE A 243 -23.49 -10.76 -2.11
C PHE A 243 -22.42 -9.99 -2.93
N ALA A 244 -21.15 -10.24 -2.65
CA ALA A 244 -20.03 -9.59 -3.36
C ALA A 244 -20.00 -9.98 -4.84
N ASP A 245 -20.25 -11.24 -5.15
CA ASP A 245 -20.31 -11.76 -6.52
C ASP A 245 -21.50 -11.14 -7.28
N ALA A 246 -22.68 -11.06 -6.66
CA ALA A 246 -23.84 -10.38 -7.25
C ALA A 246 -23.56 -8.89 -7.54
N VAL A 247 -22.81 -8.19 -6.67
CA VAL A 247 -22.36 -6.82 -6.96
C VAL A 247 -21.43 -6.79 -8.17
N MET A 248 -20.51 -7.74 -8.29
CA MET A 248 -19.55 -7.82 -9.39
C MET A 248 -20.24 -8.12 -10.73
N THR A 249 -21.13 -9.12 -10.74
CA THR A 249 -21.83 -9.56 -11.97
C THR A 249 -23.03 -8.69 -12.33
N ASN A 250 -23.36 -7.70 -11.49
CA ASN A 250 -24.54 -6.83 -11.65
C ASN A 250 -25.88 -7.58 -11.58
N GLU A 251 -25.96 -8.61 -10.78
CA GLU A 251 -27.15 -9.45 -10.57
C GLU A 251 -28.01 -8.97 -9.39
N VAL A 252 -29.14 -9.64 -9.17
CA VAL A 252 -30.01 -9.35 -8.03
C VAL A 252 -29.29 -9.66 -6.72
N LEU A 253 -29.25 -8.68 -5.82
CA LEU A 253 -28.56 -8.84 -4.53
C LEU A 253 -29.29 -9.86 -3.63
N PRO A 254 -28.59 -10.86 -3.09
CA PRO A 254 -29.17 -11.78 -2.14
C PRO A 254 -29.51 -11.08 -0.82
N SER A 255 -30.62 -11.46 -0.21
CA SER A 255 -30.99 -11.00 1.13
C SER A 255 -30.17 -11.76 2.17
N THR A 256 -29.41 -11.04 2.99
CA THR A 256 -28.59 -11.63 4.05
C THR A 256 -28.50 -10.71 5.27
N SER A 257 -28.39 -11.29 6.47
CA SER A 257 -28.13 -10.54 7.71
C SER A 257 -26.69 -10.05 7.83
N ASP A 258 -25.79 -10.67 7.05
CA ASP A 258 -24.34 -10.47 7.18
C ASP A 258 -23.83 -9.28 6.37
N VAL A 259 -24.66 -8.77 5.44
CA VAL A 259 -24.42 -7.54 4.70
C VAL A 259 -25.60 -6.59 4.92
N LYS A 260 -25.34 -5.48 5.58
CA LYS A 260 -26.35 -4.44 5.83
C LYS A 260 -26.12 -3.24 4.92
N GLN A 261 -27.19 -2.74 4.33
CA GLN A 261 -27.17 -1.49 3.57
C GLN A 261 -27.86 -0.40 4.39
N LEU A 262 -27.17 0.70 4.64
CA LEU A 262 -27.66 1.85 5.37
C LEU A 262 -27.73 3.05 4.44
N SER A 263 -28.95 3.47 4.08
CA SER A 263 -29.20 4.68 3.31
C SER A 263 -29.18 5.90 4.21
N THR A 264 -28.46 6.94 3.79
CA THR A 264 -28.26 8.17 4.56
C THR A 264 -28.71 9.40 3.80
N TYR A 265 -29.13 10.43 4.54
CA TYR A 265 -29.46 11.75 3.99
C TYR A 265 -28.33 12.74 4.32
N PRO A 266 -28.19 13.86 3.59
CA PRO A 266 -27.07 14.78 3.76
C PRO A 266 -26.84 15.24 5.20
N GLY A 267 -27.89 15.45 6.00
CA GLY A 267 -27.79 15.92 7.37
C GLY A 267 -27.44 14.84 8.42
N ASN A 268 -27.45 13.54 8.05
CA ASN A 268 -27.19 12.47 8.99
C ASN A 268 -26.11 11.49 8.55
N HIS A 269 -25.44 11.75 7.42
CA HIS A 269 -24.44 10.85 6.86
C HIS A 269 -23.30 10.57 7.85
N ASP A 270 -22.68 11.61 8.40
CA ASP A 270 -21.54 11.51 9.32
C ASP A 270 -21.90 10.74 10.59
N ALA A 271 -23.04 11.07 11.19
CA ALA A 271 -23.54 10.37 12.36
C ALA A 271 -23.88 8.90 12.08
N SER A 272 -24.35 8.59 10.86
CA SER A 272 -24.65 7.23 10.43
C SER A 272 -23.41 6.39 10.21
N VAL A 273 -22.34 6.97 9.61
CA VAL A 273 -21.02 6.32 9.49
C VAL A 273 -20.47 6.00 10.88
N HIS A 274 -20.48 6.99 11.78
CA HIS A 274 -20.02 6.82 13.16
C HIS A 274 -20.81 5.71 13.88
N ALA A 275 -22.15 5.74 13.76
CA ALA A 275 -23.03 4.74 14.37
C ALA A 275 -22.76 3.32 13.82
N ALA A 276 -22.52 3.18 12.51
CA ALA A 276 -22.20 1.89 11.88
C ALA A 276 -20.92 1.28 12.45
N VAL A 277 -19.85 2.09 12.58
CA VAL A 277 -18.57 1.65 13.14
C VAL A 277 -18.72 1.25 14.61
N THR A 278 -19.32 2.10 15.41
CA THR A 278 -19.54 1.86 16.85
C THR A 278 -20.42 0.64 17.08
N TRP A 279 -21.49 0.49 16.29
CA TRP A 279 -22.36 -0.68 16.33
C TRP A 279 -21.58 -1.96 16.04
N MET A 280 -20.80 -1.99 14.96
CA MET A 280 -20.04 -3.17 14.55
C MET A 280 -19.02 -3.59 15.62
N MET A 281 -18.26 -2.64 16.17
CA MET A 281 -17.33 -2.88 17.27
C MET A 281 -18.04 -3.47 18.50
N SER A 282 -19.23 -2.94 18.83
CA SER A 282 -20.04 -3.43 19.95
C SER A 282 -20.56 -4.85 19.71
N GLN A 283 -20.98 -5.18 18.47
CA GLN A 283 -21.45 -6.55 18.14
C GLN A 283 -20.32 -7.57 18.31
N PHE A 284 -19.13 -7.29 17.81
CA PHE A 284 -18.00 -8.22 17.92
C PHE A 284 -17.54 -8.42 19.37
N ARG A 285 -17.51 -7.37 20.18
CA ARG A 285 -17.24 -7.50 21.62
C ARG A 285 -18.27 -8.36 22.32
N LYS A 286 -19.56 -8.20 22.00
CA LYS A 286 -20.65 -9.05 22.55
C LYS A 286 -20.55 -10.50 22.08
N ALA A 287 -20.01 -10.73 20.88
CA ALA A 287 -19.76 -12.08 20.34
C ALA A 287 -18.48 -12.71 20.91
N GLY A 288 -17.78 -12.06 21.85
CA GLY A 288 -16.60 -12.60 22.52
C GLY A 288 -15.30 -12.39 21.75
N ILE A 289 -15.28 -11.56 20.70
CA ILE A 289 -14.04 -11.19 20.03
C ILE A 289 -13.33 -10.14 20.88
N GLU A 290 -12.26 -10.52 21.54
CA GLU A 290 -11.57 -9.69 22.53
C GLU A 290 -10.93 -8.43 21.90
N HIS A 291 -10.33 -8.57 20.71
CA HIS A 291 -9.67 -7.51 19.98
C HIS A 291 -10.19 -7.39 18.54
N PRO A 292 -11.46 -6.97 18.35
CA PRO A 292 -12.06 -6.95 17.01
C PRO A 292 -11.35 -5.96 16.09
N SER A 293 -11.27 -6.32 14.82
CA SER A 293 -10.73 -5.51 13.73
C SER A 293 -11.87 -5.07 12.79
N VAL A 294 -12.04 -3.76 12.62
CA VAL A 294 -13.03 -3.19 11.70
C VAL A 294 -12.35 -2.28 10.71
N ALA A 295 -12.43 -2.63 9.41
CA ALA A 295 -11.99 -1.72 8.36
C ALA A 295 -13.10 -0.74 8.00
N VAL A 296 -12.74 0.55 7.86
CA VAL A 296 -13.60 1.57 7.28
C VAL A 296 -13.00 1.98 5.95
N LEU A 297 -13.70 1.65 4.87
CA LEU A 297 -13.18 1.75 3.52
C LEU A 297 -13.83 2.91 2.76
N GLY A 298 -13.02 3.81 2.24
CA GLY A 298 -13.42 4.89 1.34
C GLY A 298 -12.83 4.70 -0.06
N ARG A 299 -13.35 5.46 -1.05
CA ARG A 299 -12.86 5.36 -2.43
C ARG A 299 -11.50 6.05 -2.64
N SER A 300 -11.21 7.12 -1.92
CA SER A 300 -10.00 7.93 -2.08
C SER A 300 -9.38 8.30 -0.74
N ASN A 301 -8.08 8.61 -0.73
CA ASN A 301 -7.39 9.05 0.49
C ASN A 301 -7.98 10.35 1.07
N GLY A 302 -8.38 11.31 0.21
CA GLY A 302 -9.07 12.53 0.67
C GLY A 302 -10.33 12.19 1.44
N TYR A 303 -11.18 11.32 0.89
CA TYR A 303 -12.42 10.91 1.54
C TYR A 303 -12.19 10.07 2.81
N VAL A 304 -11.15 9.24 2.84
CA VAL A 304 -10.72 8.54 4.07
C VAL A 304 -10.30 9.55 5.15
N GLY A 305 -9.65 10.64 4.76
CA GLY A 305 -9.34 11.77 5.66
C GLY A 305 -10.60 12.43 6.23
N ASP A 306 -11.62 12.66 5.40
CA ASP A 306 -12.91 13.21 5.84
C ASP A 306 -13.59 12.25 6.84
N ILE A 307 -13.61 10.95 6.55
CA ILE A 307 -14.13 9.92 7.47
C ILE A 307 -13.35 9.92 8.80
N SER A 308 -12.04 10.10 8.77
CA SER A 308 -11.23 10.19 9.99
C SER A 308 -11.63 11.39 10.86
N LEU A 309 -11.87 12.55 10.23
CA LEU A 309 -12.37 13.73 10.92
C LEU A 309 -13.77 13.52 11.49
N MET A 310 -14.64 12.83 10.79
CA MET A 310 -15.98 12.46 11.27
C MET A 310 -15.89 11.57 12.52
N LEU A 311 -15.11 10.51 12.48
CA LEU A 311 -14.96 9.56 13.61
C LEU A 311 -14.25 10.18 14.82
N GLY A 312 -13.42 11.20 14.60
CA GLY A 312 -12.72 11.95 15.65
C GLY A 312 -13.56 12.97 16.39
N ARG A 313 -14.84 13.14 16.03
CA ARG A 313 -15.76 14.10 16.64
C ARG A 313 -16.93 13.39 17.32
N GLU A 314 -17.55 14.08 18.26
CA GLU A 314 -18.81 13.65 18.86
C GLU A 314 -19.97 13.85 17.86
N HIS A 315 -20.87 12.87 17.81
CA HIS A 315 -22.09 12.94 16.99
C HIS A 315 -23.32 12.52 17.80
N THR A 316 -24.47 13.03 17.43
CA THR A 316 -25.75 12.55 17.95
C THR A 316 -26.45 11.72 16.88
N TYR A 317 -26.79 10.46 17.21
CA TYR A 317 -27.52 9.56 16.36
C TYR A 317 -28.70 8.93 17.10
N LYS A 318 -29.91 9.14 16.60
CA LYS A 318 -31.15 8.63 17.23
C LYS A 318 -31.18 8.89 18.75
N GLN A 319 -30.97 10.12 19.16
CA GLN A 319 -30.95 10.59 20.56
C GLN A 319 -29.84 9.99 21.44
N ARG A 320 -28.85 9.35 20.87
CA ARG A 320 -27.68 8.84 21.59
C ARG A 320 -26.43 9.62 21.17
N THR A 321 -25.66 10.03 22.16
CA THR A 321 -24.34 10.62 21.94
C THR A 321 -23.35 9.51 21.58
N LEU A 322 -22.64 9.68 20.48
CA LEU A 322 -21.55 8.83 20.02
C LEU A 322 -20.23 9.55 20.31
N ASN A 323 -19.46 9.02 21.24
CA ASN A 323 -18.14 9.55 21.57
C ASN A 323 -17.13 9.29 20.43
N PRO A 324 -16.09 10.15 20.28
CA PRO A 324 -15.04 9.94 19.29
C PRO A 324 -14.49 8.51 19.31
N VAL A 325 -14.31 7.95 18.12
CA VAL A 325 -13.78 6.59 17.95
C VAL A 325 -12.28 6.67 17.76
N GLU A 326 -11.53 5.97 18.61
CA GLU A 326 -10.11 5.76 18.40
C GLU A 326 -9.90 4.88 17.16
N HIS A 327 -9.13 5.37 16.21
CA HIS A 327 -8.91 4.70 14.95
C HIS A 327 -7.50 4.95 14.39
N HIS A 328 -7.06 4.06 13.53
CA HIS A 328 -5.82 4.17 12.79
C HIS A 328 -6.10 4.40 11.31
N VAL A 329 -5.45 5.39 10.69
CA VAL A 329 -5.56 5.64 9.24
C VAL A 329 -4.31 5.11 8.54
N VAL A 330 -4.53 4.30 7.51
CA VAL A 330 -3.45 3.84 6.62
C VAL A 330 -3.20 4.91 5.58
N TRP A 331 -2.36 5.90 5.94
CA TRP A 331 -1.96 6.99 5.04
C TRP A 331 -0.97 6.51 3.98
N ASP A 332 -0.79 7.35 2.95
CA ASP A 332 0.34 7.21 2.05
C ASP A 332 1.62 7.53 2.81
N ALA A 333 2.48 6.53 2.91
CA ALA A 333 3.72 6.62 3.66
C ALA A 333 4.65 7.71 3.10
N GLU A 334 4.48 8.07 1.81
CA GLU A 334 5.29 9.09 1.13
C GLU A 334 4.96 10.51 1.61
N LEU A 335 3.67 10.83 1.73
CA LEU A 335 3.25 12.15 2.21
C LEU A 335 3.67 12.37 3.67
N THR A 336 3.54 11.32 4.50
CA THR A 336 4.04 11.36 5.88
C THR A 336 5.56 11.52 5.92
N ALA A 337 6.29 10.87 5.02
CA ALA A 337 7.74 10.97 4.94
C ALA A 337 8.19 12.39 4.54
N THR A 338 7.53 13.02 3.56
CA THR A 338 7.86 14.40 3.18
C THR A 338 7.52 15.40 4.29
N ALA A 339 6.42 15.21 5.01
CA ALA A 339 6.11 16.02 6.19
C ALA A 339 7.19 15.86 7.29
N ALA A 340 7.69 14.64 7.51
CA ALA A 340 8.79 14.38 8.43
C ALA A 340 10.09 15.09 8.01
N GLN A 341 10.36 15.22 6.70
CA GLN A 341 11.51 15.97 6.19
C GLN A 341 11.43 17.46 6.55
N VAL A 342 10.24 18.05 6.58
CA VAL A 342 10.08 19.44 7.03
C VAL A 342 10.48 19.58 8.50
N VAL A 343 10.00 18.67 9.38
CA VAL A 343 10.38 18.68 10.80
C VAL A 343 11.89 18.47 10.98
N ALA A 344 12.46 17.51 10.24
CA ALA A 344 13.90 17.25 10.26
C ALA A 344 14.73 18.47 9.79
N SER A 345 14.24 19.24 8.82
CA SER A 345 14.90 20.48 8.39
C SER A 345 14.91 21.57 9.47
N ILE A 346 13.89 21.57 10.35
CA ILE A 346 13.84 22.49 11.49
C ILE A 346 14.84 22.07 12.57
N LEU A 347 15.06 20.78 12.79
CA LEU A 347 16.11 20.28 13.69
C LEU A 347 17.52 20.70 13.24
N GLU A 348 17.71 20.93 11.95
CA GLU A 348 18.99 21.38 11.39
C GLU A 348 19.21 22.92 11.48
N TRP A 349 18.22 23.72 11.90
CA TRP A 349 18.33 25.18 11.92
C TRP A 349 19.56 25.74 12.64
N PRO A 350 19.95 25.23 13.83
CA PRO A 350 21.15 25.75 14.52
C PRO A 350 22.45 25.56 13.77
N LEU A 351 22.46 24.74 12.72
CA LEU A 351 23.66 24.44 11.92
C LEU A 351 23.89 25.42 10.76
N HIS A 352 22.91 26.25 10.46
CA HIS A 352 22.88 27.11 9.28
C HIS A 352 22.55 28.56 9.65
N ASP A 353 22.94 29.49 8.79
CA ASP A 353 22.43 30.85 8.88
C ASP A 353 20.90 30.88 8.61
N VAL A 354 20.24 31.95 9.09
CA VAL A 354 18.76 32.08 9.00
C VAL A 354 18.27 31.98 7.55
N THR A 355 19.02 32.51 6.61
CA THR A 355 18.64 32.51 5.19
C THR A 355 18.63 31.09 4.63
N THR A 356 19.72 30.36 4.83
CA THR A 356 19.88 28.98 4.38
C THR A 356 18.86 28.06 5.08
N ALA A 357 18.74 28.17 6.40
CA ALA A 357 17.83 27.36 7.20
C ALA A 357 16.36 27.55 6.79
N ALA A 358 15.90 28.80 6.72
CA ALA A 358 14.54 29.11 6.32
C ALA A 358 14.25 28.70 4.87
N ALA A 359 15.17 28.95 3.93
CA ALA A 359 15.00 28.58 2.54
C ALA A 359 14.92 27.04 2.37
N THR A 360 15.76 26.28 3.07
CA THR A 360 15.74 24.81 3.05
C THR A 360 14.41 24.26 3.58
N THR A 361 13.90 24.82 4.67
CA THR A 361 12.59 24.42 5.21
C THR A 361 11.44 24.73 4.24
N LEU A 362 11.50 25.88 3.56
CA LEU A 362 10.50 26.24 2.55
C LEU A 362 10.56 25.32 1.31
N ASP A 363 11.73 24.86 0.91
CA ASP A 363 11.84 23.83 -0.13
C ASP A 363 11.23 22.51 0.33
N CYS A 364 11.50 22.05 1.56
CA CYS A 364 10.86 20.84 2.10
C CYS A 364 9.32 20.98 2.16
N ILE A 365 8.79 22.18 2.43
CA ILE A 365 7.34 22.44 2.38
C ILE A 365 6.85 22.39 0.93
N ALA A 366 7.60 22.92 -0.03
CA ALA A 366 7.26 22.78 -1.44
C ALA A 366 7.23 21.32 -1.87
N ASP A 367 8.24 20.53 -1.47
CA ASP A 367 8.33 19.09 -1.74
C ASP A 367 7.13 18.32 -1.18
N PHE A 368 6.62 18.69 0.00
CA PHE A 368 5.39 18.13 0.54
C PHE A 368 4.18 18.37 -0.37
N TYR A 369 4.03 19.57 -0.92
CA TYR A 369 2.93 19.87 -1.83
C TYR A 369 3.13 19.28 -3.24
N ASP A 370 4.36 19.12 -3.71
CA ASP A 370 4.65 18.37 -4.93
C ASP A 370 4.30 16.90 -4.77
N MET A 371 4.68 16.28 -3.63
CA MET A 371 4.28 14.91 -3.31
C MET A 371 2.77 14.76 -3.26
N LYS A 372 2.08 15.72 -2.62
CA LYS A 372 0.61 15.73 -2.57
C LYS A 372 0.00 15.82 -3.95
N ASN A 373 0.55 16.64 -4.84
CA ASN A 373 0.09 16.77 -6.21
C ASN A 373 0.37 15.51 -7.04
N ALA A 374 1.50 14.84 -6.81
CA ALA A 374 1.83 13.57 -7.46
C ALA A 374 0.88 12.43 -7.05
N GLU A 375 0.46 12.39 -5.78
CA GLU A 375 -0.50 11.38 -5.29
C GLU A 375 -1.96 11.72 -5.69
N HIS A 376 -2.30 13.00 -5.65
CA HIS A 376 -3.64 13.51 -5.94
C HIS A 376 -3.53 14.81 -6.75
N PRO A 377 -3.48 14.72 -8.08
CA PRO A 377 -3.34 15.88 -8.95
C PRO A 377 -4.36 16.96 -8.61
N SER A 378 -3.88 18.14 -8.23
CA SER A 378 -4.72 19.27 -7.86
C SER A 378 -4.01 20.59 -8.13
N GLU A 379 -4.69 21.48 -8.84
CA GLU A 379 -4.18 22.82 -9.14
C GLU A 379 -3.80 23.60 -7.87
N SER A 380 -4.51 23.36 -6.76
CA SER A 380 -4.22 23.97 -5.48
C SER A 380 -2.88 23.50 -4.89
N ALA A 381 -2.58 22.19 -4.96
CA ALA A 381 -1.31 21.66 -4.47
C ALA A 381 -0.14 22.14 -5.34
N GLN A 382 -0.30 22.13 -6.66
CA GLN A 382 0.70 22.65 -7.61
C GLN A 382 1.00 24.13 -7.37
N LYS A 383 -0.03 24.99 -7.21
CA LYS A 383 0.15 26.41 -6.90
C LYS A 383 0.85 26.63 -5.56
N LYS A 384 0.55 25.83 -4.54
CA LYS A 384 1.21 25.91 -3.23
C LYS A 384 2.69 25.52 -3.35
N ALA A 385 3.03 24.43 -4.02
CA ALA A 385 4.40 24.01 -4.23
C ALA A 385 5.23 25.11 -4.92
N ALA A 386 4.74 25.62 -6.05
CA ALA A 386 5.39 26.73 -6.77
C ALA A 386 5.55 27.99 -5.90
N SER A 387 4.54 28.33 -5.08
CA SER A 387 4.58 29.47 -4.19
C SER A 387 5.65 29.35 -3.11
N TYR A 388 5.81 28.15 -2.49
CA TYR A 388 6.86 27.93 -1.48
C TYR A 388 8.25 27.85 -2.11
N ARG A 389 8.44 27.29 -3.33
CA ARG A 389 9.72 27.36 -4.05
C ARG A 389 10.13 28.78 -4.37
N ALA A 390 9.19 29.60 -4.87
CA ALA A 390 9.45 31.02 -5.11
C ALA A 390 9.79 31.76 -3.80
N ALA A 391 9.14 31.38 -2.69
CA ALA A 391 9.46 31.95 -1.38
C ALA A 391 10.88 31.57 -0.92
N ALA A 392 11.30 30.31 -1.10
CA ALA A 392 12.66 29.85 -0.80
C ALA A 392 13.71 30.60 -1.63
N SER A 393 13.45 30.76 -2.93
CA SER A 393 14.32 31.54 -3.84
C SER A 393 14.43 33.01 -3.40
N ASN A 394 13.31 33.64 -3.02
CA ASN A 394 13.32 35.01 -2.52
C ASN A 394 14.15 35.14 -1.24
N VAL A 395 13.99 34.20 -0.29
CA VAL A 395 14.77 34.20 0.96
C VAL A 395 16.26 34.08 0.65
N ARG A 396 16.67 33.19 -0.24
CA ARG A 396 18.09 33.07 -0.70
C ARG A 396 18.61 34.35 -1.31
N ALA A 397 17.76 35.08 -2.03
CA ALA A 397 18.10 36.37 -2.62
C ALA A 397 18.02 37.55 -1.63
N GLY A 398 17.86 37.29 -0.33
CA GLY A 398 17.75 38.35 0.70
C GLY A 398 16.41 39.08 0.70
N LYS A 399 15.43 38.63 -0.07
CA LYS A 399 14.10 39.25 -0.18
C LYS A 399 13.10 38.63 0.82
N GLU A 400 12.06 39.40 1.16
CA GLU A 400 10.97 38.87 1.99
C GLU A 400 10.07 37.91 1.19
N PRO A 401 9.74 36.73 1.75
CA PRO A 401 8.81 35.81 1.10
C PRO A 401 7.39 36.39 1.12
N ARG A 402 6.61 36.15 0.06
CA ARG A 402 5.22 36.66 -0.04
C ARG A 402 4.21 35.89 0.84
N PRO A 403 4.21 34.53 0.89
CA PRO A 403 3.23 33.79 1.67
C PRO A 403 3.35 34.06 3.18
N ALA A 404 2.22 34.26 3.86
CA ALA A 404 2.19 34.52 5.30
C ALA A 404 2.85 33.37 6.10
N ALA A 405 2.62 32.13 5.72
CA ALA A 405 3.27 30.96 6.35
C ALA A 405 4.78 30.95 6.15
N ALA A 406 5.27 31.35 4.95
CA ALA A 406 6.72 31.45 4.70
C ALA A 406 7.38 32.56 5.53
N LYS A 407 6.67 33.69 5.76
CA LYS A 407 7.10 34.73 6.70
C LYS A 407 7.17 34.22 8.14
N ALA A 408 6.16 33.39 8.55
CA ALA A 408 6.14 32.80 9.87
C ALA A 408 7.33 31.86 10.09
N VAL A 409 7.64 30.98 9.11
CA VAL A 409 8.81 30.09 9.14
C VAL A 409 10.11 30.88 9.23
N LYS A 410 10.30 31.92 8.38
CA LYS A 410 11.51 32.77 8.42
C LYS A 410 11.67 33.48 9.75
N ARG A 411 10.56 33.99 10.32
CA ARG A 411 10.56 34.65 11.64
C ARG A 411 10.93 33.68 12.75
N ALA A 412 10.32 32.47 12.76
CA ALA A 412 10.61 31.44 13.75
C ALA A 412 12.08 30.99 13.67
N CYS A 413 12.61 30.81 12.46
CA CYS A 413 14.01 30.51 12.26
C CYS A 413 14.93 31.62 12.79
N GLY A 414 14.57 32.90 12.56
CA GLY A 414 15.32 34.05 13.06
C GLY A 414 15.26 34.21 14.58
N ALA A 415 14.21 33.75 15.22
CA ALA A 415 14.11 33.71 16.68
C ALA A 415 15.03 32.63 17.30
N GLY A 416 15.44 31.66 16.52
CA GLY A 416 16.24 30.52 16.95
C GLY A 416 15.43 29.47 17.72
N LEU A 417 15.96 28.25 17.73
CA LEU A 417 15.44 27.14 18.54
C LEU A 417 16.58 26.53 19.33
N GLY A 418 16.36 26.37 20.65
CA GLY A 418 17.25 25.61 21.50
C GLY A 418 16.79 24.15 21.54
N PHE A 419 17.70 23.20 21.33
CA PHE A 419 17.45 21.78 21.46
C PHE A 419 18.18 21.22 22.67
N SER A 420 17.56 20.23 23.34
CA SER A 420 18.03 19.66 24.59
C SER A 420 18.88 18.40 24.40
N GLY A 421 18.81 17.77 23.21
CA GLY A 421 19.37 16.45 22.95
C GLY A 421 18.41 15.31 23.27
N ASN A 422 17.25 15.58 23.88
CA ASN A 422 16.16 14.63 23.92
C ASN A 422 15.45 14.66 22.55
N ALA A 423 15.77 13.69 21.70
CA ALA A 423 15.29 13.64 20.34
C ALA A 423 13.76 13.73 20.22
N ILE A 424 13.02 13.31 21.23
CA ILE A 424 11.55 13.34 21.27
C ILE A 424 11.05 14.75 21.51
N ASP A 425 11.52 15.37 22.59
CA ASP A 425 11.11 16.71 22.98
C ASP A 425 11.53 17.72 21.92
N ASP A 426 12.72 17.53 21.35
CA ASP A 426 13.26 18.37 20.28
C ASP A 426 12.45 18.20 18.97
N TRP A 427 12.02 16.96 18.64
CA TRP A 427 11.11 16.70 17.54
C TRP A 427 9.75 17.38 17.74
N LEU A 428 9.18 17.29 18.92
CA LEU A 428 7.91 17.95 19.25
C LEU A 428 8.04 19.47 19.18
N THR A 429 9.15 20.02 19.65
CA THR A 429 9.48 21.45 19.57
C THR A 429 9.60 21.90 18.11
N ALA A 430 10.33 21.17 17.29
CA ALA A 430 10.46 21.45 15.86
C ALA A 430 9.11 21.37 15.13
N ARG A 431 8.30 20.36 15.44
CA ARG A 431 6.98 20.18 14.85
C ARG A 431 6.02 21.30 15.23
N ALA A 432 6.09 21.82 16.45
CA ALA A 432 5.22 22.89 16.94
C ALA A 432 5.35 24.19 16.10
N ILE A 433 6.46 24.40 15.41
CA ILE A 433 6.63 25.50 14.46
C ILE A 433 5.56 25.47 13.36
N LEU A 434 5.11 24.28 12.96
CA LEU A 434 4.09 24.11 11.91
C LEU A 434 2.68 24.54 12.40
N GLU A 435 2.46 24.64 13.71
CA GLU A 435 1.23 25.19 14.29
C GLU A 435 1.18 26.72 14.25
N SER A 436 2.31 27.37 14.00
CA SER A 436 2.41 28.84 13.96
C SER A 436 1.57 29.51 12.85
N SER A 437 0.99 28.72 11.95
CA SER A 437 0.14 29.21 10.87
C SER A 437 -0.90 28.18 10.45
N ASP A 438 -2.17 28.58 10.43
CA ASP A 438 -3.28 27.75 9.92
C ASP A 438 -3.02 27.21 8.50
N LYS A 439 -2.19 27.91 7.71
CA LYS A 439 -1.81 27.48 6.35
C LYS A 439 -0.88 26.27 6.33
N LEU A 440 -0.27 25.92 7.48
CA LEU A 440 0.59 24.75 7.67
C LEU A 440 -0.11 23.62 8.44
N ALA A 441 -1.37 23.80 8.85
CA ALA A 441 -2.13 22.82 9.63
C ALA A 441 -2.17 21.43 8.96
N GLU A 442 -2.27 21.38 7.64
CA GLU A 442 -2.26 20.15 6.87
C GLU A 442 -0.92 19.40 7.00
N LEU A 443 0.18 20.12 6.92
CA LEU A 443 1.53 19.59 7.05
C LEU A 443 1.79 19.14 8.50
N PHE A 444 1.35 19.92 9.48
CA PHE A 444 1.39 19.53 10.89
C PHE A 444 0.64 18.22 11.14
N THR A 445 -0.57 18.08 10.56
CA THR A 445 -1.37 16.87 10.64
C THR A 445 -0.64 15.67 10.03
N ALA A 446 -0.04 15.81 8.86
CA ALA A 446 0.74 14.75 8.22
C ALA A 446 1.98 14.37 9.04
N ALA A 447 2.73 15.34 9.57
CA ALA A 447 3.89 15.13 10.43
C ALA A 447 3.55 14.46 11.77
N ARG A 448 2.33 14.64 12.28
CA ARG A 448 1.85 14.06 13.54
C ARG A 448 1.81 12.53 13.50
N PHE A 449 1.69 11.92 12.30
CA PHE A 449 1.64 10.46 12.15
C PHE A 449 3.02 9.79 12.10
N VAL A 450 4.10 10.54 12.13
CA VAL A 450 5.45 9.99 12.25
C VAL A 450 5.62 9.38 13.64
N ARG A 451 5.82 8.09 13.69
CA ARG A 451 5.99 7.35 14.95
C ARG A 451 7.47 7.26 15.29
N LEU A 452 7.91 7.98 16.31
CA LEU A 452 9.30 7.97 16.79
C LEU A 452 9.66 6.75 17.66
N PHE A 453 8.65 5.93 18.06
CA PHE A 453 8.79 4.93 19.12
C PHE A 453 8.44 3.50 18.74
N ARG A 454 8.32 3.16 17.48
CA ARG A 454 8.30 1.73 17.16
C ARG A 454 9.70 1.19 17.37
N ALA A 455 9.81 -0.05 17.92
CA ALA A 455 11.07 -0.75 18.07
C ALA A 455 11.85 -0.92 16.73
N THR A 456 11.16 -0.74 15.60
CA THR A 456 11.70 -0.69 14.25
C THR A 456 11.95 0.75 13.74
N ASP A 457 11.51 1.78 14.44
CA ASP A 457 11.72 3.18 14.07
C ASP A 457 13.01 3.66 14.71
N GLU A 458 14.06 3.50 14.01
CA GLU A 458 15.39 3.95 14.38
C GLU A 458 15.54 5.49 14.39
N ILE A 459 14.50 6.25 14.02
CA ILE A 459 14.59 7.72 13.93
C ILE A 459 15.01 8.33 15.27
N GLY A 460 14.29 8.01 16.34
CA GLY A 460 14.60 8.55 17.68
C GLY A 460 15.97 8.12 18.16
N GLY A 461 16.30 6.83 17.98
CA GLY A 461 17.60 6.28 18.36
C GLY A 461 18.77 6.88 17.58
N GLN A 462 18.63 6.99 16.25
CA GLN A 462 19.66 7.58 15.39
C GLN A 462 19.82 9.10 15.63
N LEU A 463 18.74 9.85 15.85
CA LEU A 463 18.84 11.26 16.23
C LEU A 463 19.51 11.45 17.60
N THR A 464 19.21 10.58 18.57
CA THR A 464 19.87 10.59 19.88
C THR A 464 21.37 10.27 19.76
N ALA A 465 21.73 9.26 18.96
CA ALA A 465 23.13 8.91 18.71
C ALA A 465 23.88 10.06 18.01
N GLN A 466 23.25 10.70 17.00
CA GLN A 466 23.83 11.85 16.31
C GLN A 466 24.07 13.03 17.26
N TRP A 467 23.12 13.30 18.17
CA TRP A 467 23.32 14.34 19.18
C TRP A 467 24.43 13.99 20.16
N ALA A 468 24.49 12.74 20.64
CA ALA A 468 25.55 12.30 21.54
C ALA A 468 26.95 12.43 20.93
N GLU A 469 27.07 12.25 19.62
CA GLU A 469 28.33 12.37 18.89
C GLU A 469 28.75 13.81 18.64
N SER A 470 27.82 14.70 18.28
CA SER A 470 28.15 16.03 17.75
C SER A 470 27.53 17.21 18.49
N GLY A 471 26.67 16.97 19.48
CA GLY A 471 25.88 18.00 20.17
C GLY A 471 24.89 18.73 19.25
N THR A 472 24.60 18.14 18.08
CA THR A 472 23.73 18.73 17.06
C THR A 472 22.96 17.64 16.30
N TYR A 473 21.90 18.04 15.59
CA TYR A 473 21.15 17.17 14.68
C TYR A 473 21.65 17.22 13.22
N LYS A 474 22.98 17.24 13.03
CA LYS A 474 23.59 17.26 11.70
C LYS A 474 23.14 16.04 10.89
N GLY A 475 22.56 16.29 9.71
CA GLY A 475 22.06 15.24 8.82
C GLY A 475 20.73 14.63 9.28
N ALA A 476 19.94 15.31 10.13
CA ALA A 476 18.62 14.83 10.58
C ALA A 476 17.71 14.43 9.41
N ARG A 477 17.70 15.19 8.32
CA ARG A 477 16.93 14.84 7.11
C ARG A 477 17.37 13.51 6.49
N ILE A 478 18.65 13.23 6.45
CA ILE A 478 19.20 11.96 5.91
C ILE A 478 18.84 10.81 6.84
N ILE A 479 18.95 11.00 8.16
CA ILE A 479 18.59 10.02 9.19
C ILE A 479 17.11 9.67 9.06
N VAL A 480 16.24 10.66 9.08
CA VAL A 480 14.79 10.49 8.96
C VAL A 480 14.42 9.79 7.65
N GLN A 481 15.02 10.18 6.55
CA GLN A 481 14.79 9.55 5.25
C GLN A 481 15.18 8.07 5.23
N ARG A 482 16.37 7.74 5.74
CA ARG A 482 16.86 6.35 5.80
C ARG A 482 15.96 5.49 6.67
N ALA A 483 15.63 5.97 7.87
CA ALA A 483 14.78 5.22 8.80
C ALA A 483 13.37 4.98 8.24
N LEU A 484 12.75 6.00 7.62
CA LEU A 484 11.45 5.85 6.99
C LEU A 484 11.48 4.90 5.78
N ASN A 485 12.52 4.96 4.97
CA ASN A 485 12.69 4.05 3.84
C ASN A 485 12.92 2.60 4.32
N MET A 486 13.77 2.43 5.34
CA MET A 486 14.02 1.12 5.95
C MET A 486 12.78 0.58 6.64
N GLY A 487 12.06 1.43 7.38
CA GLY A 487 10.78 1.08 7.98
C GLY A 487 9.74 0.61 6.95
N LYS A 488 9.72 1.20 5.74
CA LYS A 488 8.87 0.74 4.64
C LYS A 488 9.27 -0.63 4.09
N LEU A 489 10.54 -0.96 4.08
CA LEU A 489 11.04 -2.25 3.56
C LEU A 489 10.92 -3.38 4.59
N LEU A 490 11.16 -3.07 5.86
CA LEU A 490 11.23 -4.05 6.94
C LEU A 490 9.94 -4.14 7.78
N ALA A 491 9.01 -3.19 7.66
CA ALA A 491 7.79 -3.20 8.44
C ALA A 491 6.95 -4.45 8.14
N THR A 492 7.03 -5.42 9.02
CA THR A 492 5.98 -6.42 9.20
C THR A 492 4.72 -5.68 9.66
N GLU A 493 3.74 -5.55 8.78
CA GLU A 493 2.45 -5.00 9.18
C GLU A 493 1.89 -5.84 10.34
N THR A 494 1.63 -5.26 11.50
CA THR A 494 0.94 -5.94 12.60
C THR A 494 -0.49 -6.26 12.21
N ALA A 495 -1.08 -7.37 12.69
CA ALA A 495 -2.48 -7.68 12.42
C ALA A 495 -3.34 -6.46 12.78
N PRO A 496 -4.25 -6.04 11.90
CA PRO A 496 -5.09 -4.89 12.18
C PRO A 496 -5.91 -5.18 13.43
N ARG A 497 -5.93 -4.24 14.38
CA ARG A 497 -6.74 -4.29 15.58
C ARG A 497 -7.49 -2.98 15.71
N GLY A 498 -8.69 -3.03 16.29
CA GLY A 498 -9.51 -1.83 16.44
C GLY A 498 -10.06 -1.34 15.09
N VAL A 499 -10.31 -0.04 15.01
CA VAL A 499 -10.85 0.60 13.80
C VAL A 499 -9.72 1.07 12.90
N VAL A 500 -9.72 0.62 11.64
CA VAL A 500 -8.66 0.96 10.66
C VAL A 500 -9.30 1.55 9.42
N LEU A 501 -8.91 2.76 9.07
CA LEU A 501 -9.39 3.50 7.90
C LEU A 501 -8.40 3.37 6.74
N MET A 502 -8.90 3.06 5.54
CA MET A 502 -8.08 2.98 4.33
C MET A 502 -8.93 3.11 3.07
N THR A 503 -8.28 3.19 1.91
CA THR A 503 -9.00 3.08 0.64
C THR A 503 -9.34 1.63 0.33
N LEU A 504 -10.38 1.42 -0.50
CA LEU A 504 -10.76 0.10 -1.01
C LEU A 504 -9.56 -0.64 -1.64
N HIS A 505 -8.72 0.04 -2.41
CA HIS A 505 -7.52 -0.55 -3.01
C HIS A 505 -6.53 -1.07 -1.96
N LYS A 506 -6.29 -0.30 -0.90
CA LYS A 506 -5.36 -0.67 0.19
C LYS A 506 -5.87 -1.83 1.05
N SER A 507 -7.15 -2.20 0.93
CA SER A 507 -7.73 -3.34 1.64
C SER A 507 -7.37 -4.69 1.00
N LYS A 508 -6.92 -4.69 -0.27
CA LYS A 508 -6.50 -5.93 -0.95
C LYS A 508 -5.39 -6.63 -0.17
N GLY A 509 -5.50 -7.95 -0.04
CA GLY A 509 -4.56 -8.75 0.75
C GLY A 509 -4.69 -8.61 2.28
N LYS A 510 -5.70 -7.89 2.80
CA LYS A 510 -5.97 -7.77 4.24
C LYS A 510 -7.29 -8.45 4.60
N GLU A 511 -7.47 -8.80 5.88
CA GLU A 511 -8.70 -9.39 6.42
C GLU A 511 -9.06 -8.72 7.74
N PHE A 512 -10.36 -8.58 7.97
CA PHE A 512 -10.93 -7.94 9.14
C PHE A 512 -12.13 -8.72 9.65
N ASP A 513 -12.43 -8.61 10.92
CA ASP A 513 -13.64 -9.22 11.46
C ASP A 513 -14.91 -8.58 10.87
N GLY A 514 -14.85 -7.27 10.61
CA GLY A 514 -15.91 -6.55 9.91
C GLY A 514 -15.41 -5.43 9.01
N VAL A 515 -16.26 -5.05 8.04
CA VAL A 515 -15.96 -3.99 7.08
C VAL A 515 -17.12 -3.02 6.99
N VAL A 516 -16.83 -1.72 7.11
CA VAL A 516 -17.75 -0.62 6.83
C VAL A 516 -17.29 0.07 5.54
N ILE A 517 -18.07 -0.04 4.47
CA ILE A 517 -17.76 0.62 3.20
C ILE A 517 -18.60 1.90 3.11
N VAL A 518 -17.95 3.04 2.96
CA VAL A 518 -18.59 4.35 2.98
C VAL A 518 -18.55 4.97 1.60
N GLU A 519 -19.73 5.26 1.05
CA GLU A 519 -19.88 6.03 -0.18
C GLU A 519 -20.18 7.50 0.15
N GLY A 520 -19.41 8.42 -0.41
CA GLY A 520 -19.63 9.85 -0.27
C GLY A 520 -20.53 10.39 -1.37
N GLN A 521 -21.10 11.58 -1.12
CA GLN A 521 -22.08 12.19 -2.04
C GLN A 521 -21.43 12.68 -3.35
N TYR A 522 -20.18 13.17 -3.31
CA TYR A 522 -19.45 13.71 -4.46
C TYR A 522 -18.06 13.11 -4.60
N ALA A 523 -17.17 13.41 -3.67
CA ALA A 523 -15.77 12.98 -3.72
C ALA A 523 -15.59 11.47 -3.53
N GLY A 524 -16.49 10.84 -2.79
CA GLY A 524 -16.45 9.42 -2.46
C GLY A 524 -17.47 8.55 -3.20
N ALA A 525 -18.15 9.06 -4.24
CA ALA A 525 -19.14 8.31 -5.01
C ALA A 525 -18.50 7.10 -5.71
N PHE A 526 -19.17 5.94 -5.65
CA PHE A 526 -18.69 4.72 -6.29
C PHE A 526 -18.87 4.80 -7.80
N PHE A 527 -20.08 5.03 -8.27
CA PHE A 527 -20.41 5.07 -9.68
C PHE A 527 -20.34 6.50 -10.20
N ASN A 528 -19.41 6.75 -11.13
CA ASN A 528 -19.17 8.07 -11.71
C ASN A 528 -18.81 7.92 -13.19
N GLU A 529 -19.72 8.33 -14.08
CA GLU A 529 -19.57 8.20 -15.53
C GLU A 529 -18.42 9.02 -16.14
N LYS A 530 -17.92 10.02 -15.41
CA LYS A 530 -16.70 10.76 -15.81
C LYS A 530 -15.43 9.94 -15.62
N ARG A 531 -15.46 8.95 -14.74
CA ARG A 531 -14.33 8.07 -14.42
C ARG A 531 -14.42 6.73 -15.13
N GLU A 532 -15.62 6.15 -15.17
CA GLU A 532 -15.85 4.83 -15.73
C GLU A 532 -17.25 4.77 -16.33
N LYS A 533 -17.38 4.19 -17.52
CA LYS A 533 -18.68 4.03 -18.18
C LYS A 533 -19.45 2.83 -17.60
N PRO A 534 -20.79 2.85 -17.62
CA PRO A 534 -21.59 1.68 -17.32
C PRO A 534 -21.17 0.46 -18.18
N PRO A 535 -21.16 -0.75 -17.64
CA PRO A 535 -21.71 -1.19 -16.36
C PRO A 535 -20.78 -1.03 -15.14
N PHE A 536 -19.74 -0.20 -15.16
CA PHE A 536 -18.81 0.07 -14.06
C PHE A 536 -18.05 -1.17 -13.56
N ALA A 537 -17.54 -1.95 -14.49
CA ALA A 537 -16.94 -3.25 -14.20
C ALA A 537 -15.74 -3.18 -13.21
N ALA A 538 -14.86 -2.18 -13.37
CA ALA A 538 -13.71 -1.99 -12.46
C ALA A 538 -14.16 -1.57 -11.05
N THR A 539 -15.13 -0.66 -10.95
CA THR A 539 -15.70 -0.25 -9.67
C THR A 539 -16.40 -1.43 -8.96
N ARG A 540 -17.13 -2.26 -9.70
CA ARG A 540 -17.80 -3.46 -9.16
C ARG A 540 -16.79 -4.49 -8.63
N ARG A 541 -15.71 -4.76 -9.38
CA ARG A 541 -14.61 -5.60 -8.92
C ARG A 541 -13.96 -5.04 -7.65
N LEU A 542 -13.73 -3.73 -7.60
CA LEU A 542 -13.18 -3.07 -6.42
C LEU A 542 -14.10 -3.20 -5.19
N LEU A 543 -15.41 -3.05 -5.36
CA LEU A 543 -16.40 -3.26 -4.29
C LEU A 543 -16.40 -4.73 -3.83
N ARG A 544 -16.35 -5.69 -4.75
CA ARG A 544 -16.21 -7.11 -4.42
C ARG A 544 -14.99 -7.36 -3.54
N VAL A 545 -13.84 -6.79 -3.92
CA VAL A 545 -12.61 -6.91 -3.10
C VAL A 545 -12.85 -6.35 -1.70
N GLY A 546 -13.42 -5.15 -1.56
CA GLY A 546 -13.69 -4.55 -0.25
C GLY A 546 -14.66 -5.37 0.60
N ILE A 547 -15.76 -5.86 0.02
CA ILE A 547 -16.77 -6.67 0.69
C ILE A 547 -16.16 -7.99 1.19
N THR A 548 -15.38 -8.66 0.36
CA THR A 548 -14.75 -9.96 0.70
C THR A 548 -13.60 -9.85 1.71
N ARG A 549 -13.26 -8.64 2.19
CA ARG A 549 -12.29 -8.46 3.29
C ARG A 549 -12.89 -8.77 4.66
N ALA A 550 -14.21 -8.83 4.78
CA ALA A 550 -14.90 -9.13 6.03
C ALA A 550 -15.00 -10.64 6.28
N ARG A 551 -14.73 -11.04 7.52
CA ARG A 551 -14.96 -12.42 7.99
C ARG A 551 -16.40 -12.67 8.43
N HIS A 552 -17.01 -11.67 9.08
CA HIS A 552 -18.30 -11.86 9.77
C HIS A 552 -19.39 -10.89 9.33
N GLN A 553 -19.08 -9.61 9.10
CA GLN A 553 -20.11 -8.58 8.88
C GLN A 553 -19.63 -7.49 7.93
N VAL A 554 -20.52 -7.07 7.03
CA VAL A 554 -20.34 -5.90 6.17
C VAL A 554 -21.46 -4.90 6.41
N VAL A 555 -21.10 -3.59 6.46
CA VAL A 555 -22.07 -2.50 6.43
C VAL A 555 -21.70 -1.56 5.29
N LEU A 556 -22.63 -1.35 4.37
CA LEU A 556 -22.54 -0.38 3.28
C LEU A 556 -23.29 0.88 3.71
N VAL A 557 -22.58 2.00 3.90
CA VAL A 557 -23.20 3.29 4.25
C VAL A 557 -23.19 4.15 2.99
N ARG A 558 -24.38 4.46 2.48
CA ARG A 558 -24.54 5.10 1.17
C ARG A 558 -25.55 6.25 1.22
N PRO A 559 -25.33 7.36 0.49
CA PRO A 559 -26.36 8.37 0.31
C PRO A 559 -27.63 7.78 -0.31
N SER A 560 -28.80 8.24 0.13
CA SER A 560 -30.09 7.82 -0.45
C SER A 560 -30.24 8.22 -1.93
N THR A 561 -29.45 9.19 -2.38
CA THR A 561 -29.37 9.64 -3.77
C THR A 561 -28.37 8.87 -4.62
N ALA A 562 -27.60 7.95 -4.02
CA ALA A 562 -26.62 7.16 -4.76
C ALA A 562 -27.34 6.15 -5.70
N PRO A 563 -26.81 5.90 -6.91
CA PRO A 563 -27.35 4.88 -7.81
C PRO A 563 -27.41 3.51 -7.12
N PRO A 564 -28.36 2.62 -7.49
CA PRO A 564 -28.40 1.26 -6.95
C PRO A 564 -27.04 0.54 -7.12
N LEU A 565 -26.70 -0.35 -6.17
CA LEU A 565 -25.47 -1.14 -6.29
C LEU A 565 -25.50 -2.05 -7.51
N THR A 566 -26.69 -2.58 -7.85
CA THR A 566 -26.90 -3.40 -9.02
C THR A 566 -28.14 -2.92 -9.78
N CYS A 567 -28.08 -2.99 -11.09
CA CYS A 567 -29.18 -2.74 -12.01
C CYS A 567 -29.20 -3.91 -13.01
N PRO A 568 -29.69 -5.09 -12.59
CA PRO A 568 -29.77 -6.22 -13.50
C PRO A 568 -30.69 -5.85 -14.69
N PRO A 569 -30.37 -6.31 -15.92
CA PRO A 569 -31.28 -6.14 -17.04
C PRO A 569 -32.64 -6.72 -16.67
N ALA A 570 -33.72 -6.03 -17.07
CA ALA A 570 -35.06 -6.58 -16.86
C ALA A 570 -35.10 -7.99 -17.47
N ALA A 571 -35.57 -8.97 -16.70
CA ALA A 571 -35.78 -10.31 -17.21
C ALA A 571 -36.66 -10.16 -18.47
N GLU A 572 -36.16 -10.57 -19.64
CA GLU A 572 -36.98 -10.68 -20.84
C GLU A 572 -38.13 -11.59 -20.46
N GLY A 573 -39.35 -11.03 -20.40
CA GLY A 573 -40.55 -11.82 -20.15
C GLY A 573 -40.64 -12.90 -21.22
N PRO A 574 -41.19 -14.09 -20.92
CA PRO A 574 -41.35 -15.12 -21.90
C PRO A 574 -42.04 -14.52 -23.14
N ALA A 575 -41.36 -14.67 -24.29
CA ALA A 575 -41.91 -14.24 -25.56
C ALA A 575 -43.31 -14.85 -25.72
N ALA A 576 -44.34 -14.00 -25.85
CA ALA A 576 -45.72 -14.39 -25.97
C ALA A 576 -46.01 -15.05 -27.33
#